data_05d149b18ea92119d0b3bba084f35598
#
_entry.id   05d149b18ea92119d0b3bba084f35598
#
_cell.length_a   1.000
_cell.length_b   1.000
_cell.length_c   1.000
_cell.angle_alpha   90.00
_cell.angle_beta   90.00
_cell.angle_gamma   90.00
#
_symmetry.space_group_name_H-M   'P 1'
#
loop_
_entity.id
_entity.type
_entity.pdbx_description
1 polymer ?
#
loop_
_entity_poly.entity_id
_entity_poly.type
_entity_poly.pdbx_seq_one_letter_code
_entity_poly.pdbx_strand_id
1 'polypeptide(L)'
;ESKKVIFLVQLIRHLVQPTELEIQYELLHFLSENKADKHAYIYENLDNLNNHFLNVYGFDSSRLRQTSVYDGLSYAIKTFDLIPTSDAHLTAFMDLVFDVEQKFGSDMQSFLDYWDKKGHSASISTPENIESVQIMTIHKSKGLEFPVVIFPYANSNIFEEIDPKLWLPVDKDEFLGFSEILINKKQEVQEYGETEALLYSLDHQKLQLDAFNLLYVVLTRAVKALFIISENKLDKKGEHNTNYYSG
;
A
#
# COMPACT_ATOMS: atom_id res chain seq x y z
N GLU A 1 -9.16 1.37 1.98
CA GLU A 1 -10.01 0.51 1.14
C GLU A 1 -11.49 0.79 1.39
N SER A 2 -12.32 0.78 0.33
CA SER A 2 -13.77 0.98 0.47
C SER A 2 -14.42 -0.25 1.09
N LYS A 3 -15.19 -0.09 2.16
CA LYS A 3 -15.94 -1.19 2.79
C LYS A 3 -16.88 -1.90 1.80
N LYS A 4 -17.44 -1.16 0.83
CA LYS A 4 -18.32 -1.70 -0.20
C LYS A 4 -17.56 -2.62 -1.18
N VAL A 5 -16.33 -2.23 -1.53
CA VAL A 5 -15.46 -3.06 -2.38
C VAL A 5 -15.08 -4.33 -1.64
N ILE A 6 -14.70 -4.24 -0.35
CA ILE A 6 -14.42 -5.41 0.48
C ILE A 6 -15.63 -6.33 0.54
N PHE A 7 -16.84 -5.80 0.78
CA PHE A 7 -18.07 -6.57 0.80
C PHE A 7 -18.29 -7.35 -0.52
N LEU A 8 -18.08 -6.71 -1.67
CA LEU A 8 -18.25 -7.37 -2.98
C LEU A 8 -17.21 -8.46 -3.22
N VAL A 9 -15.97 -8.25 -2.81
CA VAL A 9 -14.92 -9.28 -2.89
C VAL A 9 -15.24 -10.45 -1.98
N GLN A 10 -15.68 -10.20 -0.74
CA GLN A 10 -16.09 -11.24 0.18
C GLN A 10 -17.34 -12.01 -0.31
N LEU A 11 -18.22 -11.33 -1.05
CA LEU A 11 -19.36 -11.99 -1.68
C LEU A 11 -18.91 -13.02 -2.73
N ILE A 12 -17.91 -12.67 -3.58
CA ILE A 12 -17.32 -13.64 -4.52
C ILE A 12 -16.64 -14.78 -3.76
N ARG A 13 -15.86 -14.48 -2.69
CA ARG A 13 -15.20 -15.51 -1.86
C ARG A 13 -16.23 -16.49 -1.27
N HIS A 14 -17.34 -15.97 -0.74
CA HIS A 14 -18.42 -16.81 -0.21
C HIS A 14 -19.00 -17.77 -1.27
N LEU A 15 -19.09 -17.33 -2.52
CA LEU A 15 -19.59 -18.20 -3.60
C LEU A 15 -18.59 -19.31 -3.95
N VAL A 16 -17.30 -19.08 -3.81
CA VAL A 16 -16.24 -20.07 -4.03
C VAL A 16 -16.06 -20.96 -2.81
N GLN A 17 -16.13 -20.40 -1.60
CA GLN A 17 -15.90 -21.06 -0.31
C GLN A 17 -17.08 -20.82 0.64
N PRO A 18 -18.24 -21.45 0.40
CA PRO A 18 -19.49 -21.11 1.11
C PRO A 18 -19.52 -21.53 2.58
N THR A 19 -18.61 -22.38 3.03
CA THR A 19 -18.55 -22.90 4.40
C THR A 19 -17.63 -22.12 5.34
N GLU A 20 -16.87 -21.14 4.81
CA GLU A 20 -15.94 -20.37 5.59
C GLU A 20 -16.68 -19.33 6.47
N LEU A 21 -16.65 -19.56 7.79
CA LEU A 21 -17.36 -18.75 8.77
C LEU A 21 -16.84 -17.29 8.84
N GLU A 22 -15.55 -17.09 8.62
CA GLU A 22 -14.94 -15.75 8.64
C GLU A 22 -15.53 -14.88 7.52
N ILE A 23 -15.65 -15.43 6.32
CA ILE A 23 -16.25 -14.74 5.16
C ILE A 23 -17.72 -14.41 5.43
N GLN A 24 -18.47 -15.37 5.96
CA GLN A 24 -19.87 -15.16 6.32
C GLN A 24 -20.04 -14.08 7.40
N TYR A 25 -19.16 -14.09 8.39
CA TYR A 25 -19.13 -13.06 9.44
C TYR A 25 -18.87 -11.67 8.87
N GLU A 26 -17.88 -11.50 7.99
CA GLU A 26 -17.55 -10.22 7.39
C GLU A 26 -18.70 -9.64 6.55
N LEU A 27 -19.37 -10.50 5.77
CA LEU A 27 -20.55 -10.11 5.00
C LEU A 27 -21.69 -9.61 5.90
N LEU A 28 -22.02 -10.37 6.96
CA LEU A 28 -23.04 -9.98 7.91
C LEU A 28 -22.63 -8.77 8.75
N HIS A 29 -21.36 -8.64 9.08
CA HIS A 29 -20.83 -7.48 9.78
C HIS A 29 -21.04 -6.20 8.96
N PHE A 30 -20.77 -6.21 7.68
CA PHE A 30 -21.06 -5.09 6.77
C PHE A 30 -22.56 -4.76 6.75
N LEU A 31 -23.42 -5.75 6.57
CA LEU A 31 -24.88 -5.57 6.52
C LEU A 31 -25.50 -5.15 7.87
N SER A 32 -24.81 -5.41 8.98
CA SER A 32 -25.24 -5.04 10.31
C SER A 32 -24.95 -3.57 10.69
N GLU A 33 -24.28 -2.80 9.84
CA GLU A 33 -23.76 -1.46 10.18
C GLU A 33 -24.85 -0.53 10.75
N ASN A 34 -26.09 -0.64 10.24
CA ASN A 34 -27.23 0.17 10.66
C ASN A 34 -28.23 -0.59 11.57
N LYS A 35 -27.84 -1.74 12.14
CA LYS A 35 -28.70 -2.51 13.01
C LYS A 35 -28.50 -2.13 14.48
N ALA A 36 -29.58 -2.16 15.26
CA ALA A 36 -29.55 -1.81 16.68
C ALA A 36 -28.70 -2.78 17.51
N ASP A 37 -28.81 -4.08 17.24
CA ASP A 37 -27.98 -5.13 17.83
C ASP A 37 -27.25 -5.91 16.70
N LYS A 38 -25.99 -5.54 16.49
CA LYS A 38 -25.16 -6.16 15.46
C LYS A 38 -24.83 -7.63 15.76
N HIS A 39 -24.60 -7.94 17.03
CA HIS A 39 -24.21 -9.30 17.43
C HIS A 39 -25.38 -10.27 17.28
N ALA A 40 -26.57 -9.89 17.73
CA ALA A 40 -27.76 -10.68 17.54
C ALA A 40 -28.04 -10.91 16.05
N TYR A 41 -27.97 -9.85 15.23
CA TYR A 41 -28.19 -9.94 13.79
C TYR A 41 -27.22 -10.90 13.11
N ILE A 42 -25.94 -10.84 13.45
CA ILE A 42 -24.92 -11.75 12.88
C ILE A 42 -25.21 -13.19 13.31
N TYR A 43 -25.38 -13.42 14.61
CA TYR A 43 -25.59 -14.74 15.15
C TYR A 43 -26.83 -15.47 14.55
N GLU A 44 -27.93 -14.75 14.40
CA GLU A 44 -29.20 -15.31 13.86
C GLU A 44 -29.10 -15.68 12.37
N ASN A 45 -28.20 -15.05 11.61
CA ASN A 45 -28.13 -15.23 10.16
C ASN A 45 -26.88 -15.96 9.67
N LEU A 46 -25.93 -16.30 10.56
CA LEU A 46 -24.67 -16.91 10.19
C LEU A 46 -24.85 -18.29 9.52
N ASP A 47 -25.69 -19.13 10.09
CA ASP A 47 -25.94 -20.50 9.56
C ASP A 47 -26.82 -20.53 8.30
N ASN A 48 -27.42 -19.39 7.92
CA ASN A 48 -28.44 -19.36 6.87
C ASN A 48 -28.30 -18.17 5.92
N LEU A 49 -27.05 -17.78 5.66
CA LEU A 49 -26.69 -16.55 4.97
C LEU A 49 -27.34 -16.41 3.58
N ASN A 50 -27.35 -17.48 2.78
CA ASN A 50 -27.93 -17.43 1.41
C ASN A 50 -29.46 -17.21 1.45
N ASN A 51 -30.17 -17.84 2.40
CA ASN A 51 -31.58 -17.59 2.58
C ASN A 51 -31.86 -16.17 3.13
N HIS A 52 -30.97 -15.68 3.98
CA HIS A 52 -31.04 -14.31 4.47
C HIS A 52 -30.87 -13.30 3.31
N PHE A 53 -29.90 -13.52 2.42
CA PHE A 53 -29.70 -12.68 1.24
C PHE A 53 -30.96 -12.68 0.33
N LEU A 54 -31.53 -13.85 0.08
CA LEU A 54 -32.71 -13.97 -0.76
C LEU A 54 -33.94 -13.29 -0.13
N ASN A 55 -34.23 -13.57 1.13
CA ASN A 55 -35.47 -13.16 1.77
C ASN A 55 -35.46 -11.68 2.17
N VAL A 56 -34.32 -11.12 2.55
CA VAL A 56 -34.21 -9.74 3.04
C VAL A 56 -33.85 -8.75 1.94
N TYR A 57 -32.90 -9.16 1.06
CA TYR A 57 -32.38 -8.28 0.03
C TYR A 57 -32.84 -8.64 -1.38
N GLY A 58 -33.44 -9.82 -1.57
CA GLY A 58 -33.81 -10.33 -2.89
C GLY A 58 -32.59 -10.78 -3.72
N PHE A 59 -31.46 -11.03 -3.05
CA PHE A 59 -30.23 -11.44 -3.74
C PHE A 59 -30.15 -12.95 -3.85
N ASP A 60 -30.14 -13.42 -5.10
CA ASP A 60 -29.99 -14.85 -5.41
C ASP A 60 -28.52 -15.16 -5.77
N SER A 61 -27.85 -15.84 -4.85
CA SER A 61 -26.45 -16.28 -5.01
C SER A 61 -26.24 -17.21 -6.23
N SER A 62 -27.27 -17.96 -6.63
CA SER A 62 -27.18 -18.86 -7.81
C SER A 62 -27.07 -18.09 -9.11
N ARG A 63 -27.73 -16.96 -9.20
CA ARG A 63 -27.67 -16.06 -10.37
C ARG A 63 -26.24 -15.53 -10.59
N LEU A 64 -25.56 -15.13 -9.53
CA LEU A 64 -24.18 -14.63 -9.63
C LEU A 64 -23.22 -15.73 -10.14
N ARG A 65 -23.45 -16.99 -9.77
CA ARG A 65 -22.66 -18.13 -10.25
C ARG A 65 -22.85 -18.44 -11.74
N GLN A 66 -23.96 -18.01 -12.33
CA GLN A 66 -24.33 -18.30 -13.72
C GLN A 66 -24.01 -17.18 -14.70
N THR A 67 -23.55 -16.05 -14.19
CA THR A 67 -23.21 -14.83 -14.98
C THR A 67 -21.70 -14.59 -14.93
N SER A 68 -21.22 -13.65 -15.74
CA SER A 68 -19.88 -13.13 -15.63
C SER A 68 -19.64 -12.49 -14.26
N VAL A 69 -18.39 -12.36 -13.83
CA VAL A 69 -18.06 -11.69 -12.56
C VAL A 69 -18.57 -10.24 -12.58
N TYR A 70 -18.39 -9.55 -13.69
CA TYR A 70 -18.84 -8.18 -13.87
C TYR A 70 -20.36 -8.04 -13.75
N ASP A 71 -21.13 -8.86 -14.48
CA ASP A 71 -22.60 -8.82 -14.44
C ASP A 71 -23.14 -9.23 -13.08
N GLY A 72 -22.52 -10.24 -12.47
CA GLY A 72 -22.88 -10.71 -11.13
C GLY A 72 -22.67 -9.66 -10.06
N LEU A 73 -21.54 -8.94 -10.10
CA LEU A 73 -21.27 -7.83 -9.19
C LEU A 73 -22.17 -6.62 -9.45
N SER A 74 -22.47 -6.32 -10.72
CA SER A 74 -23.45 -5.28 -11.07
C SER A 74 -24.85 -5.59 -10.51
N TYR A 75 -25.25 -6.86 -10.55
CA TYR A 75 -26.47 -7.33 -9.91
C TYR A 75 -26.41 -7.17 -8.39
N ALA A 76 -25.31 -7.55 -7.75
CA ALA A 76 -25.13 -7.41 -6.31
C ALA A 76 -25.16 -5.95 -5.87
N ILE A 77 -24.45 -5.06 -6.56
CA ILE A 77 -24.43 -3.61 -6.28
C ILE A 77 -25.86 -3.05 -6.28
N LYS A 78 -26.66 -3.42 -7.27
CA LYS A 78 -28.05 -2.96 -7.39
C LYS A 78 -28.94 -3.56 -6.30
N THR A 79 -28.80 -4.84 -6.00
CA THR A 79 -29.68 -5.56 -5.08
C THR A 79 -29.44 -5.17 -3.63
N PHE A 80 -28.18 -4.95 -3.24
CA PHE A 80 -27.81 -4.47 -1.89
C PHE A 80 -27.85 -2.93 -1.77
N ASP A 81 -28.27 -2.21 -2.80
CA ASP A 81 -28.34 -0.74 -2.84
C ASP A 81 -27.04 -0.06 -2.39
N LEU A 82 -25.92 -0.52 -2.94
CA LEU A 82 -24.60 -0.03 -2.54
C LEU A 82 -24.27 1.35 -3.12
N ILE A 83 -25.04 1.84 -4.12
CA ILE A 83 -24.85 3.16 -4.74
C ILE A 83 -26.13 4.00 -4.60
N PRO A 84 -26.36 4.67 -3.47
CA PRO A 84 -27.38 5.70 -3.40
C PRO A 84 -26.98 6.97 -4.19
N THR A 85 -25.68 7.19 -4.36
CA THR A 85 -25.05 8.28 -5.15
C THR A 85 -23.80 7.74 -5.83
N SER A 86 -23.21 8.46 -6.80
CA SER A 86 -21.99 8.01 -7.48
C SER A 86 -20.86 7.72 -6.48
N ASP A 87 -20.22 6.54 -6.60
CA ASP A 87 -19.12 6.09 -5.74
C ASP A 87 -17.90 5.78 -6.61
N ALA A 88 -16.89 6.64 -6.53
CA ALA A 88 -15.69 6.52 -7.33
C ALA A 88 -14.92 5.20 -7.07
N HIS A 89 -15.00 4.66 -5.84
CA HIS A 89 -14.36 3.40 -5.50
C HIS A 89 -15.04 2.21 -6.18
N LEU A 90 -16.38 2.21 -6.20
CA LEU A 90 -17.14 1.16 -6.88
C LEU A 90 -16.96 1.25 -8.39
N THR A 91 -16.93 2.46 -8.96
CA THR A 91 -16.69 2.64 -10.40
C THR A 91 -15.31 2.09 -10.78
N ALA A 92 -14.25 2.53 -10.10
CA ALA A 92 -12.89 2.06 -10.36
C ALA A 92 -12.72 0.55 -10.11
N PHE A 93 -13.43 0.00 -9.11
CA PHE A 93 -13.45 -1.44 -8.86
C PHE A 93 -14.12 -2.19 -10.02
N MET A 94 -15.24 -1.71 -10.53
CA MET A 94 -15.94 -2.35 -11.65
C MET A 94 -15.13 -2.26 -12.95
N ASP A 95 -14.41 -1.15 -13.19
CA ASP A 95 -13.48 -1.03 -14.31
C ASP A 95 -12.35 -2.07 -14.20
N LEU A 96 -11.79 -2.25 -12.99
CA LEU A 96 -10.79 -3.28 -12.71
C LEU A 96 -11.34 -4.69 -12.95
N VAL A 97 -12.54 -4.98 -12.47
CA VAL A 97 -13.21 -6.29 -12.70
C VAL A 97 -13.37 -6.56 -14.20
N PHE A 98 -13.82 -5.57 -14.95
CA PHE A 98 -13.96 -5.67 -16.41
C PHE A 98 -12.61 -5.96 -17.09
N ASP A 99 -11.55 -5.22 -16.72
CA ASP A 99 -10.21 -5.42 -17.26
C ASP A 99 -9.64 -6.80 -16.96
N VAL A 100 -9.87 -7.31 -15.74
CA VAL A 100 -9.42 -8.64 -15.30
C VAL A 100 -10.17 -9.72 -16.08
N GLU A 101 -11.49 -9.56 -16.23
CA GLU A 101 -12.32 -10.48 -16.98
C GLU A 101 -11.93 -10.57 -18.46
N GLN A 102 -11.59 -9.44 -19.09
CA GLN A 102 -11.10 -9.42 -20.47
C GLN A 102 -9.73 -10.13 -20.64
N LYS A 103 -8.89 -10.11 -19.63
CA LYS A 103 -7.55 -10.68 -19.69
C LYS A 103 -7.47 -12.15 -19.27
N PHE A 104 -8.26 -12.54 -18.27
CA PHE A 104 -8.15 -13.86 -17.61
C PHE A 104 -9.42 -14.68 -17.69
N GLY A 105 -10.50 -14.14 -18.28
CA GLY A 105 -11.82 -14.78 -18.35
C GLY A 105 -12.69 -14.48 -17.12
N SER A 106 -13.95 -14.89 -17.19
CA SER A 106 -14.98 -14.59 -16.19
C SER A 106 -15.07 -15.62 -15.05
N ASP A 107 -13.96 -16.31 -14.74
CA ASP A 107 -13.89 -17.23 -13.62
C ASP A 107 -13.64 -16.51 -12.29
N MET A 108 -14.46 -16.81 -11.28
CA MET A 108 -14.39 -16.20 -9.96
C MET A 108 -13.08 -16.47 -9.24
N GLN A 109 -12.52 -17.67 -9.37
CA GLN A 109 -11.26 -18.03 -8.74
C GLN A 109 -10.10 -17.23 -9.36
N SER A 110 -10.07 -17.13 -10.68
CA SER A 110 -9.06 -16.33 -11.40
C SER A 110 -9.10 -14.84 -11.01
N PHE A 111 -10.31 -14.31 -10.80
CA PHE A 111 -10.47 -12.94 -10.28
C PHE A 111 -9.91 -12.81 -8.85
N LEU A 112 -10.24 -13.74 -7.96
CA LEU A 112 -9.74 -13.73 -6.57
C LEU A 112 -8.21 -13.85 -6.51
N ASP A 113 -7.63 -14.73 -7.32
CA ASP A 113 -6.17 -14.89 -7.41
C ASP A 113 -5.46 -13.61 -7.89
N TYR A 114 -6.10 -12.88 -8.81
CA TYR A 114 -5.60 -11.58 -9.22
C TYR A 114 -5.75 -10.53 -8.10
N TRP A 115 -6.92 -10.50 -7.45
CA TRP A 115 -7.21 -9.55 -6.38
C TRP A 115 -6.25 -9.71 -5.20
N ASP A 116 -5.97 -10.94 -4.78
CA ASP A 116 -5.06 -11.22 -3.67
C ASP A 116 -3.61 -10.78 -3.95
N LYS A 117 -3.20 -10.83 -5.21
CA LYS A 117 -1.87 -10.39 -5.63
C LYS A 117 -1.76 -8.89 -5.87
N LYS A 118 -2.79 -8.25 -6.38
CA LYS A 118 -2.71 -6.87 -6.92
C LYS A 118 -3.79 -5.91 -6.41
N GLY A 119 -4.84 -6.39 -5.74
CA GLY A 119 -5.93 -5.56 -5.24
C GLY A 119 -5.46 -4.45 -4.29
N HIS A 120 -4.46 -4.74 -3.44
CA HIS A 120 -3.86 -3.75 -2.53
C HIS A 120 -3.13 -2.61 -3.24
N SER A 121 -2.70 -2.81 -4.49
CA SER A 121 -2.03 -1.79 -5.30
C SER A 121 -3.00 -1.05 -6.24
N ALA A 122 -4.26 -1.47 -6.29
CA ALA A 122 -5.27 -0.79 -7.09
C ALA A 122 -5.55 0.60 -6.51
N SER A 123 -5.42 1.62 -7.34
CA SER A 123 -5.63 3.01 -6.96
C SER A 123 -6.74 3.63 -7.81
N ILE A 124 -7.44 4.58 -7.23
CA ILE A 124 -8.44 5.36 -7.94
C ILE A 124 -7.74 6.55 -8.57
N SER A 125 -7.91 6.74 -9.87
CA SER A 125 -7.54 8.00 -10.52
C SER A 125 -8.53 9.08 -10.09
N THR A 126 -8.13 9.94 -9.17
CA THR A 126 -8.92 11.12 -8.83
C THR A 126 -8.69 12.21 -9.88
N PRO A 127 -9.74 12.89 -10.37
CA PRO A 127 -9.57 14.06 -11.22
C PRO A 127 -8.69 15.12 -10.55
N GLU A 128 -7.81 15.77 -11.29
CA GLU A 128 -6.86 16.77 -10.80
C GLU A 128 -7.50 17.98 -10.09
N ASN A 129 -8.81 18.19 -10.27
CA ASN A 129 -9.55 19.35 -9.77
C ASN A 129 -10.31 19.12 -8.45
N ILE A 130 -10.03 18.03 -7.72
CA ILE A 130 -10.65 17.81 -6.42
C ILE A 130 -9.83 18.52 -5.35
N GLU A 131 -10.49 19.32 -4.51
CA GLU A 131 -9.91 19.88 -3.28
C GLU A 131 -9.56 18.74 -2.33
N SER A 132 -8.36 18.21 -2.44
CA SER A 132 -7.87 17.08 -1.65
C SER A 132 -6.42 17.28 -1.22
N VAL A 133 -6.06 16.67 -0.09
CA VAL A 133 -4.66 16.59 0.34
C VAL A 133 -3.98 15.49 -0.45
N GLN A 134 -2.91 15.84 -1.18
CA GLN A 134 -2.10 14.88 -1.93
C GLN A 134 -1.00 14.31 -1.02
N ILE A 135 -0.96 12.99 -0.88
CA ILE A 135 0.11 12.29 -0.16
C ILE A 135 1.02 11.61 -1.18
N MET A 136 2.31 11.92 -1.12
CA MET A 136 3.28 11.37 -2.07
C MET A 136 4.66 11.22 -1.44
N THR A 137 5.53 10.43 -2.08
CA THR A 137 6.93 10.35 -1.69
C THR A 137 7.71 11.59 -2.13
N ILE A 138 8.81 11.89 -1.45
CA ILE A 138 9.70 13.02 -1.80
C ILE A 138 10.15 12.92 -3.26
N HIS A 139 10.52 11.71 -3.72
CA HIS A 139 10.94 11.50 -5.10
C HIS A 139 9.85 11.85 -6.14
N LYS A 140 8.59 11.53 -5.84
CA LYS A 140 7.45 11.88 -6.72
C LYS A 140 7.16 13.39 -6.72
N SER A 141 7.55 14.12 -5.69
CA SER A 141 7.37 15.57 -5.63
C SER A 141 8.41 16.37 -6.40
N LYS A 142 9.48 15.70 -6.90
CA LYS A 142 10.55 16.38 -7.65
C LYS A 142 9.99 17.05 -8.90
N GLY A 143 10.22 18.37 -9.04
CA GLY A 143 9.75 19.18 -10.17
C GLY A 143 8.31 19.71 -10.02
N LEU A 144 7.59 19.34 -8.95
CA LEU A 144 6.26 19.86 -8.66
C LEU A 144 6.36 20.99 -7.64
N GLU A 145 5.32 21.86 -7.59
CA GLU A 145 5.18 22.93 -6.61
C GLU A 145 3.77 22.89 -6.00
N PHE A 146 3.69 23.17 -4.70
CA PHE A 146 2.42 23.16 -3.96
C PHE A 146 2.28 24.42 -3.13
N PRO A 147 1.06 24.98 -3.00
CA PRO A 147 0.83 26.16 -2.15
C PRO A 147 1.28 25.94 -0.71
N VAL A 148 0.97 24.79 -0.15
CA VAL A 148 1.31 24.37 1.21
C VAL A 148 1.88 22.97 1.18
N VAL A 149 3.00 22.77 1.87
CA VAL A 149 3.61 21.45 2.06
C VAL A 149 3.67 21.12 3.54
N ILE A 150 3.27 19.92 3.87
CA ILE A 150 3.44 19.35 5.21
C ILE A 150 4.42 18.18 5.06
N PHE A 151 5.57 18.28 5.73
CA PHE A 151 6.57 17.22 5.80
C PHE A 151 6.50 16.55 7.17
N PRO A 152 5.63 15.54 7.34
CA PRO A 152 5.54 14.79 8.57
C PRO A 152 6.69 13.80 8.66
N TYR A 153 7.08 13.43 9.88
CA TYR A 153 8.10 12.41 10.13
C TYR A 153 9.47 12.75 9.52
N ALA A 154 9.92 14.00 9.67
CA ALA A 154 11.26 14.42 9.27
C ALA A 154 12.34 13.82 10.23
N ASN A 155 12.26 12.49 10.45
CA ASN A 155 13.03 11.74 11.44
C ASN A 155 14.03 10.78 10.78
N SER A 156 14.21 10.88 9.46
CA SER A 156 15.08 9.94 8.74
C SER A 156 16.51 10.04 9.23
N ASN A 157 17.10 8.88 9.45
CA ASN A 157 18.53 8.75 9.69
C ASN A 157 19.25 8.93 8.32
N ILE A 158 20.23 9.82 8.30
CA ILE A 158 21.00 10.18 7.09
C ILE A 158 21.78 8.96 6.55
N PHE A 159 22.19 8.06 7.44
CA PHE A 159 23.05 6.93 7.15
C PHE A 159 22.33 5.59 7.21
N GLU A 160 20.99 5.59 7.17
CA GLU A 160 20.21 4.35 7.21
C GLU A 160 20.18 3.68 5.83
N GLU A 161 20.70 2.47 5.78
CA GLU A 161 20.68 1.61 4.59
C GLU A 161 20.06 0.25 4.95
N ILE A 162 19.26 -0.29 4.05
CA ILE A 162 18.72 -1.65 4.18
C ILE A 162 19.72 -2.62 3.55
N ASP A 163 20.29 -3.54 4.34
CA ASP A 163 21.29 -4.52 3.91
C ASP A 163 22.49 -3.88 3.19
N PRO A 164 23.23 -3.00 3.86
CA PRO A 164 24.28 -2.20 3.24
C PRO A 164 25.40 -3.07 2.68
N LYS A 165 25.74 -2.85 1.42
CA LYS A 165 26.75 -3.58 0.67
C LYS A 165 27.80 -2.62 0.11
N LEU A 166 29.03 -3.11 -0.06
CA LEU A 166 30.12 -2.36 -0.65
C LEU A 166 30.89 -3.25 -1.62
N TRP A 167 31.18 -2.73 -2.81
CA TRP A 167 32.07 -3.36 -3.77
C TRP A 167 33.51 -3.00 -3.44
N LEU A 168 34.32 -4.02 -3.24
CA LEU A 168 35.76 -3.86 -3.00
C LEU A 168 36.57 -4.38 -4.18
N PRO A 169 37.56 -3.64 -4.67
CA PRO A 169 38.50 -4.12 -5.63
C PRO A 169 39.36 -5.22 -5.01
N VAL A 170 39.68 -6.25 -5.79
CA VAL A 170 40.50 -7.39 -5.36
C VAL A 170 41.48 -7.77 -6.48
N ASP A 171 42.55 -8.47 -6.10
CA ASP A 171 43.51 -9.02 -7.07
C ASP A 171 42.85 -10.16 -7.85
N LYS A 172 42.88 -10.03 -9.18
CA LYS A 172 42.27 -11.03 -10.08
C LYS A 172 42.94 -12.41 -9.98
N ASP A 173 44.23 -12.45 -9.69
CA ASP A 173 44.95 -13.70 -9.61
C ASP A 173 44.59 -14.47 -8.32
N GLU A 174 44.26 -13.77 -7.25
CA GLU A 174 43.83 -14.37 -5.97
C GLU A 174 42.34 -14.70 -5.97
N PHE A 175 41.51 -13.97 -6.73
CA PHE A 175 40.03 -14.08 -6.71
C PHE A 175 39.46 -14.65 -8.02
N LEU A 176 40.06 -15.70 -8.56
CA LEU A 176 39.53 -16.47 -9.70
C LEU A 176 39.20 -15.61 -10.94
N GLY A 177 39.91 -14.49 -11.14
CA GLY A 177 39.70 -13.56 -12.26
C GLY A 177 38.67 -12.46 -12.01
N PHE A 178 38.03 -12.42 -10.84
CA PHE A 178 37.16 -11.32 -10.44
C PHE A 178 38.00 -10.09 -10.06
N SER A 179 37.58 -8.91 -10.53
CA SER A 179 38.21 -7.62 -10.20
C SER A 179 37.64 -6.96 -8.96
N GLU A 180 36.43 -7.36 -8.55
CA GLU A 180 35.70 -6.78 -7.44
C GLU A 180 34.87 -7.86 -6.74
N ILE A 181 34.65 -7.72 -5.44
CA ILE A 181 33.76 -8.56 -4.63
C ILE A 181 32.75 -7.70 -3.88
N LEU A 182 31.54 -8.23 -3.72
CA LEU A 182 30.47 -7.58 -2.95
C LEU A 182 30.49 -8.09 -1.54
N ILE A 183 30.68 -7.21 -0.58
CA ILE A 183 30.70 -7.56 0.84
C ILE A 183 29.62 -6.79 1.61
N ASN A 184 29.30 -7.28 2.80
CA ASN A 184 28.47 -6.53 3.74
C ASN A 184 29.26 -5.31 4.25
N LYS A 185 28.67 -4.12 4.11
CA LYS A 185 29.27 -2.86 4.56
C LYS A 185 29.17 -2.78 6.10
N LYS A 186 30.26 -3.04 6.76
CA LYS A 186 30.42 -2.92 8.22
C LYS A 186 31.56 -1.97 8.54
N GLN A 187 31.59 -1.45 9.77
CA GLN A 187 32.62 -0.50 10.19
C GLN A 187 34.02 -1.11 10.11
N GLU A 188 34.15 -2.43 10.33
CA GLU A 188 35.39 -3.16 10.26
C GLU A 188 36.07 -3.14 8.88
N VAL A 189 35.33 -2.84 7.82
CA VAL A 189 35.90 -2.70 6.46
C VAL A 189 36.97 -1.62 6.40
N GLN A 190 36.89 -0.60 7.23
CA GLN A 190 37.90 0.46 7.32
C GLN A 190 39.27 -0.04 7.86
N GLU A 191 39.28 -1.19 8.49
CA GLU A 191 40.51 -1.80 9.06
C GLU A 191 41.21 -2.73 8.05
N TYR A 192 40.61 -3.00 6.89
CA TYR A 192 41.17 -3.93 5.88
C TYR A 192 42.34 -3.33 5.12
N GLY A 193 42.36 -2.00 4.91
CA GLY A 193 43.41 -1.28 4.21
C GLY A 193 43.05 0.16 3.93
N GLU A 194 43.98 0.93 3.35
CA GLU A 194 43.77 2.34 3.03
C GLU A 194 42.73 2.53 1.94
N THR A 195 42.70 1.65 0.92
CA THR A 195 41.74 1.70 -0.17
C THR A 195 40.32 1.41 0.33
N GLU A 196 40.16 0.40 1.17
CA GLU A 196 38.89 0.00 1.75
C GLU A 196 38.33 1.09 2.69
N ALA A 197 39.19 1.69 3.51
CA ALA A 197 38.84 2.83 4.35
C ALA A 197 38.38 4.03 3.53
N LEU A 198 39.08 4.32 2.42
CA LEU A 198 38.68 5.40 1.50
C LEU A 198 37.33 5.11 0.84
N LEU A 199 37.12 3.91 0.32
CA LEU A 199 35.87 3.51 -0.31
C LEU A 199 34.68 3.58 0.68
N TYR A 200 34.88 3.10 1.88
CA TYR A 200 33.89 3.23 2.96
C TYR A 200 33.53 4.70 3.25
N SER A 201 34.54 5.55 3.34
CA SER A 201 34.36 6.98 3.59
C SER A 201 33.63 7.70 2.44
N LEU A 202 33.99 7.38 1.20
CA LEU A 202 33.33 7.94 0.01
C LEU A 202 31.87 7.53 -0.06
N ASP A 203 31.57 6.28 0.21
CA ASP A 203 30.20 5.80 0.24
C ASP A 203 29.36 6.48 1.34
N HIS A 204 29.94 6.65 2.54
CA HIS A 204 29.33 7.39 3.63
C HIS A 204 29.03 8.86 3.27
N GLN A 205 29.97 9.54 2.60
CA GLN A 205 29.77 10.90 2.10
C GLN A 205 28.70 10.98 1.02
N LYS A 206 28.58 9.97 0.16
CA LYS A 206 27.54 9.88 -0.85
C LYS A 206 26.16 9.77 -0.22
N LEU A 207 25.99 8.92 0.80
CA LEU A 207 24.72 8.82 1.55
C LEU A 207 24.33 10.16 2.18
N GLN A 208 25.29 10.87 2.76
CA GLN A 208 25.04 12.20 3.32
C GLN A 208 24.59 13.19 2.25
N LEU A 209 25.24 13.20 1.09
CA LEU A 209 24.86 14.06 -0.02
C LEU A 209 23.45 13.73 -0.55
N ASP A 210 23.13 12.45 -0.68
CA ASP A 210 21.81 12.00 -1.14
C ASP A 210 20.71 12.40 -0.15
N ALA A 211 20.97 12.28 1.16
CA ALA A 211 20.06 12.74 2.20
C ALA A 211 19.81 14.25 2.16
N PHE A 212 20.86 15.05 1.96
CA PHE A 212 20.73 16.50 1.78
C PHE A 212 20.00 16.89 0.52
N ASN A 213 20.23 16.16 -0.59
CA ASN A 213 19.49 16.37 -1.83
C ASN A 213 17.99 16.10 -1.66
N LEU A 214 17.62 15.03 -0.93
CA LEU A 214 16.22 14.76 -0.61
C LEU A 214 15.60 15.85 0.25
N LEU A 215 16.31 16.30 1.28
CA LEU A 215 15.86 17.40 2.13
C LEU A 215 15.67 18.69 1.33
N TYR A 216 16.63 19.04 0.46
CA TYR A 216 16.53 20.16 -0.44
C TYR A 216 15.27 20.09 -1.33
N VAL A 217 14.98 18.91 -1.89
CA VAL A 217 13.77 18.72 -2.69
C VAL A 217 12.53 19.07 -1.87
N VAL A 218 12.39 18.58 -0.65
CA VAL A 218 11.22 18.86 0.20
C VAL A 218 11.11 20.36 0.53
N LEU A 219 12.23 20.97 0.96
CA LEU A 219 12.26 22.37 1.39
C LEU A 219 11.90 23.34 0.27
N THR A 220 12.11 22.95 -0.98
CA THR A 220 11.85 23.79 -2.16
C THR A 220 10.51 23.55 -2.84
N ARG A 221 9.63 22.68 -2.30
CA ARG A 221 8.32 22.40 -2.93
C ARG A 221 7.22 23.37 -2.55
N ALA A 222 7.35 24.04 -1.41
CA ALA A 222 6.32 24.93 -0.90
C ALA A 222 6.42 26.32 -1.52
N VAL A 223 5.30 26.84 -2.05
CA VAL A 223 5.20 28.21 -2.58
C VAL A 223 4.84 29.22 -1.48
N LYS A 224 3.93 28.84 -0.55
CA LYS A 224 3.38 29.74 0.47
C LYS A 224 3.79 29.36 1.88
N ALA A 225 3.70 28.07 2.24
CA ALA A 225 3.98 27.62 3.59
C ALA A 225 4.53 26.19 3.59
N LEU A 226 5.52 25.95 4.47
CA LEU A 226 6.10 24.64 4.73
C LEU A 226 5.98 24.34 6.22
N PHE A 227 5.39 23.19 6.56
CA PHE A 227 5.32 22.68 7.91
C PHE A 227 6.19 21.44 8.02
N ILE A 228 7.18 21.46 8.90
CA ILE A 228 8.06 20.32 9.17
C ILE A 228 7.72 19.79 10.56
N ILE A 229 7.43 18.50 10.64
CA ILE A 229 7.12 17.84 11.91
C ILE A 229 8.14 16.72 12.08
N SER A 230 8.95 16.82 13.12
CA SER A 230 9.99 15.84 13.45
C SER A 230 9.98 15.50 14.93
N GLU A 231 10.48 14.35 15.26
CA GLU A 231 10.78 13.93 16.63
C GLU A 231 12.11 14.55 17.05
N ASN A 232 12.19 15.04 18.26
CA ASN A 232 13.45 15.52 18.82
C ASN A 232 14.33 14.33 19.24
N LYS A 233 15.25 13.91 18.38
CA LYS A 233 16.17 12.79 18.63
C LYS A 233 17.40 13.31 19.39
N LEU A 234 17.48 12.95 20.66
CA LEU A 234 18.64 13.24 21.49
C LEU A 234 19.55 12.00 21.59
N ASP A 235 20.85 12.24 21.73
CA ASP A 235 21.83 11.20 21.98
C ASP A 235 21.82 10.80 23.48
N LYS A 236 22.72 9.86 23.86
CA LYS A 236 22.84 9.38 25.25
C LYS A 236 23.29 10.47 26.23
N LYS A 237 23.81 11.59 25.74
CA LYS A 237 24.25 12.75 26.54
C LYS A 237 23.20 13.85 26.62
N GLY A 238 22.07 13.69 25.91
CA GLY A 238 21.00 14.68 25.81
C GLY A 238 21.28 15.79 24.77
N GLU A 239 22.26 15.59 23.89
CA GLU A 239 22.55 16.49 22.77
C GLU A 239 21.80 16.05 21.52
N HIS A 240 21.57 16.97 20.55
CA HIS A 240 20.95 16.65 19.28
C HIS A 240 21.78 15.61 18.51
N ASN A 241 21.12 14.58 18.01
CA ASN A 241 21.78 13.55 17.25
C ASN A 241 21.89 13.94 15.76
N THR A 242 23.08 14.37 15.35
CA THR A 242 23.40 14.85 14.00
C THR A 242 23.25 13.79 12.88
N ASN A 243 22.99 12.53 13.22
CA ASN A 243 22.69 11.51 12.24
C ASN A 243 21.25 11.56 11.72
N TYR A 244 20.42 12.47 12.25
CA TYR A 244 19.02 12.63 11.85
C TYR A 244 18.76 14.04 11.29
N TYR A 245 17.73 14.20 10.47
CA TYR A 245 17.33 15.52 9.96
C TYR A 245 16.93 16.52 11.05
N SER A 246 16.57 16.02 12.22
CA SER A 246 16.17 16.83 13.38
C SER A 246 17.33 17.22 14.30
N GLY A 247 18.57 16.77 13.97
CA GLY A 247 19.77 16.98 14.75
C GLY A 247 20.48 18.30 14.52
#